data_06b41b9f19cb2409dfadafef37432227
#
_entry.id   06b41b9f19cb2409dfadafef37432227
#
_cell.length_a   1.000
_cell.length_b   1.000
_cell.length_c   1.000
_cell.angle_alpha   90.00
_cell.angle_beta   90.00
_cell.angle_gamma   90.00
#
_symmetry.space_group_name_H-M   'P 1'
#
loop_
_entity.id
_entity.type
_entity.pdbx_description
1 polymer ?
#
loop_
_entity_poly.entity_id
_entity_poly.type
_entity_poly.pdbx_seq_one_letter_code
_entity_poly.pdbx_strand_id
1 'polypeptide(L)'
;MYKKDLLILCAFLFSISSLFAQDDLLDELNENTSDSSYEMPAFKAMKIGNLQSTKMADQGDFYLIVSHRFGPLKDGFDTFLGLDEASTKIQLLYSFWEGVQFSISRESYNRTLAASAKIRLARQSKDFPVNLVTYATVNRNTLIDETIFPELKS
;
A
#
# COMPACT_ATOMS: atom_id res chain seq x y z
N MET A 1 -12.88 49.74 0.93
CA MET A 1 -13.56 49.13 2.08
C MET A 1 -14.12 47.74 1.73
N TYR A 2 -14.80 47.62 0.61
CA TYR A 2 -15.49 46.34 0.19
C TYR A 2 -14.62 45.09 -0.04
N LYS A 3 -13.32 45.25 -0.39
CA LYS A 3 -12.45 44.07 -0.66
C LYS A 3 -12.10 43.25 0.59
N LYS A 4 -11.98 43.90 1.74
CA LYS A 4 -11.70 43.20 3.02
C LYS A 4 -12.94 42.47 3.53
N ASP A 5 -14.10 43.08 3.37
CA ASP A 5 -15.37 42.49 3.82
C ASP A 5 -15.74 41.28 2.96
N LEU A 6 -15.43 41.33 1.65
CA LEU A 6 -15.60 40.20 0.72
C LEU A 6 -14.68 39.03 1.07
N LEU A 7 -13.41 39.30 1.44
CA LEU A 7 -12.46 38.26 1.85
C LEU A 7 -12.90 37.58 3.17
N ILE A 8 -13.41 38.34 4.11
CA ILE A 8 -13.95 37.80 5.38
C ILE A 8 -15.18 36.95 5.11
N LEU A 9 -16.06 37.37 4.24
CA LEU A 9 -17.26 36.61 3.84
C LEU A 9 -16.88 35.30 3.13
N CYS A 10 -15.90 35.31 2.22
CA CYS A 10 -15.41 34.10 1.57
C CYS A 10 -14.74 33.15 2.55
N ALA A 11 -13.93 33.63 3.51
CA ALA A 11 -13.32 32.82 4.53
C ALA A 11 -14.36 32.18 5.47
N PHE A 12 -15.41 32.92 5.79
CA PHE A 12 -16.52 32.42 6.63
C PHE A 12 -17.34 31.34 5.90
N LEU A 13 -17.63 31.51 4.61
CA LEU A 13 -18.33 30.50 3.79
C LEU A 13 -17.49 29.24 3.60
N PHE A 14 -16.17 29.35 3.50
CA PHE A 14 -15.26 28.21 3.42
C PHE A 14 -15.20 27.41 4.73
N SER A 15 -15.38 28.06 5.88
CA SER A 15 -15.39 27.40 7.19
C SER A 15 -16.65 26.58 7.45
N ILE A 16 -17.77 26.93 6.85
CA ILE A 16 -19.06 26.23 7.03
C ILE A 16 -19.10 24.92 6.27
N SER A 17 -18.46 24.84 5.10
CA SER A 17 -18.41 23.60 4.29
C SER A 17 -17.62 22.47 4.96
N SER A 18 -16.69 22.78 5.86
CA SER A 18 -15.91 21.79 6.61
C SER A 18 -16.69 21.07 7.70
N LEU A 19 -17.77 21.65 8.22
CA LEU A 19 -18.58 21.08 9.28
C LEU A 19 -19.49 19.94 8.78
N PHE A 20 -20.04 20.07 7.57
CA PHE A 20 -20.92 19.04 7.00
C PHE A 20 -20.16 17.80 6.54
N ALA A 21 -18.86 17.94 6.15
CA ALA A 21 -18.03 16.83 5.75
C ALA A 21 -17.60 15.91 6.92
N GLN A 22 -17.69 16.40 8.16
CA GLN A 22 -17.32 15.61 9.34
C GLN A 22 -18.44 14.69 9.81
N ASP A 23 -19.70 15.14 9.70
CA ASP A 23 -20.85 14.32 10.06
C ASP A 23 -21.05 13.15 9.10
N ASP A 24 -20.87 13.38 7.80
CA ASP A 24 -20.97 12.35 6.76
C ASP A 24 -19.89 11.27 6.92
N LEU A 25 -18.66 11.66 7.31
CA LEU A 25 -17.58 10.74 7.64
C LEU A 25 -17.81 9.93 8.91
N LEU A 26 -18.45 10.53 9.91
CA LEU A 26 -18.80 9.84 11.15
C LEU A 26 -19.93 8.83 10.93
N ASP A 27 -20.90 9.15 10.10
CA ASP A 27 -22.00 8.25 9.74
C ASP A 27 -21.46 7.07 8.89
N GLU A 28 -20.58 7.31 7.93
CA GLU A 28 -19.90 6.25 7.16
C GLU A 28 -19.05 5.35 8.05
N LEU A 29 -18.37 5.90 9.05
CA LEU A 29 -17.63 5.12 10.04
C LEU A 29 -18.53 4.28 10.93
N ASN A 30 -19.70 4.80 11.30
CA ASN A 30 -20.67 4.10 12.13
C ASN A 30 -21.40 2.99 11.36
N GLU A 31 -21.76 3.20 10.10
CA GLU A 31 -22.33 2.17 9.23
C GLU A 31 -21.35 1.01 9.02
N ASN A 32 -20.08 1.32 8.80
CA ASN A 32 -19.03 0.30 8.67
C ASN A 32 -18.72 -0.42 9.99
N THR A 33 -19.07 0.15 11.15
CA THR A 33 -18.85 -0.49 12.45
C THR A 33 -20.01 -1.38 12.89
N SER A 34 -21.20 -1.21 12.36
CA SER A 34 -22.39 -1.95 12.80
C SER A 34 -22.44 -3.40 12.30
N ASP A 35 -21.71 -3.75 11.25
CA ASP A 35 -21.63 -5.13 10.71
C ASP A 35 -20.21 -5.71 10.83
N SER A 36 -19.33 -5.01 11.48
CA SER A 36 -17.97 -5.47 11.68
C SER A 36 -17.93 -6.55 12.73
N SER A 37 -18.17 -7.72 12.26
CA SER A 37 -17.40 -8.87 12.61
C SER A 37 -16.16 -8.51 13.45
N TYR A 38 -15.96 -9.29 14.41
CA TYR A 38 -14.85 -9.50 15.32
C TYR A 38 -13.42 -9.34 14.75
N GLU A 39 -13.28 -8.93 13.48
CA GLU A 39 -11.98 -8.78 12.83
C GLU A 39 -11.35 -7.43 13.18
N MET A 40 -10.40 -7.42 14.10
CA MET A 40 -9.55 -6.26 14.35
C MET A 40 -8.27 -6.37 13.51
N PRO A 41 -8.13 -5.58 12.44
CA PRO A 41 -6.89 -5.59 11.68
C PRO A 41 -5.74 -5.03 12.54
N ALA A 42 -4.70 -5.81 12.76
CA ALA A 42 -3.51 -5.37 13.48
C ALA A 42 -2.84 -4.16 12.81
N PHE A 43 -3.00 -4.03 11.49
CA PHE A 43 -2.43 -2.94 10.70
C PHE A 43 -3.41 -2.47 9.62
N LYS A 44 -3.54 -1.15 9.46
CA LYS A 44 -4.33 -0.54 8.38
C LYS A 44 -3.67 -0.69 7.01
N ALA A 45 -2.34 -0.80 6.96
CA ALA A 45 -1.59 -0.93 5.71
C ALA A 45 -1.45 -2.39 5.28
N MET A 46 -1.48 -2.64 3.97
CA MET A 46 -1.28 -3.97 3.38
C MET A 46 0.17 -4.46 3.49
N LYS A 47 1.11 -3.53 3.70
CA LYS A 47 2.55 -3.79 3.88
C LYS A 47 3.11 -2.98 5.03
N ILE A 48 4.08 -3.56 5.73
CA ILE A 48 4.84 -2.91 6.80
C ILE A 48 6.31 -3.04 6.43
N GLY A 49 6.85 -1.99 5.82
CA GLY A 49 8.19 -2.04 5.23
C GLY A 49 8.27 -3.16 4.17
N ASN A 50 9.05 -4.19 4.44
CA ASN A 50 9.23 -5.34 3.54
C ASN A 50 8.27 -6.50 3.83
N LEU A 51 7.57 -6.47 4.95
CA LEU A 51 6.68 -7.54 5.38
C LEU A 51 5.25 -7.33 4.85
N GLN A 52 4.53 -8.42 4.70
CA GLN A 52 3.09 -8.39 4.40
C GLN A 52 2.30 -8.37 5.71
N SER A 53 1.25 -7.56 5.76
CA SER A 53 0.27 -7.64 6.84
C SER A 53 -0.87 -8.60 6.47
N THR A 54 -1.77 -8.87 7.37
CA THR A 54 -3.00 -9.63 7.09
C THR A 54 -4.08 -8.80 6.37
N LYS A 55 -3.91 -7.47 6.30
CA LYS A 55 -4.81 -6.59 5.54
C LYS A 55 -4.75 -6.93 4.06
N MET A 56 -5.92 -7.09 3.47
CA MET A 56 -6.10 -7.33 2.03
C MET A 56 -6.92 -6.20 1.41
N ALA A 57 -6.83 -6.08 0.10
CA ALA A 57 -7.71 -5.25 -0.70
C ALA A 57 -9.11 -5.88 -0.79
N ASP A 58 -10.14 -5.07 -0.89
CA ASP A 58 -11.49 -5.55 -1.10
C ASP A 58 -11.68 -6.03 -2.54
N GLN A 59 -12.69 -6.85 -2.79
CA GLN A 59 -12.94 -7.40 -4.12
C GLN A 59 -13.19 -6.28 -5.14
N GLY A 60 -12.50 -6.34 -6.27
CA GLY A 60 -12.59 -5.35 -7.34
C GLY A 60 -11.64 -4.15 -7.18
N ASP A 61 -10.98 -4.03 -6.04
CA ASP A 61 -10.06 -2.93 -5.80
C ASP A 61 -8.77 -3.08 -6.60
N PHE A 62 -8.33 -1.95 -7.12
CA PHE A 62 -7.05 -1.79 -7.82
C PHE A 62 -6.16 -0.78 -7.09
N TYR A 63 -4.92 -1.15 -6.81
CA TYR A 63 -3.94 -0.30 -6.16
C TYR A 63 -2.68 -0.14 -7.00
N LEU A 64 -2.23 1.10 -7.12
CA LEU A 64 -0.88 1.44 -7.54
C LEU A 64 -0.05 1.77 -6.28
N ILE A 65 0.94 0.93 -5.98
CA ILE A 65 1.80 1.11 -4.82
C ILE A 65 3.19 1.52 -5.31
N VAL A 66 3.63 2.69 -4.89
CA VAL A 66 4.99 3.17 -5.12
C VAL A 66 5.76 3.09 -3.81
N SER A 67 6.82 2.30 -3.80
CA SER A 67 7.70 2.16 -2.65
C SER A 67 9.06 2.75 -2.98
N HIS A 68 9.53 3.61 -2.11
CA HIS A 68 10.85 4.23 -2.23
C HIS A 68 11.74 3.74 -1.09
N ARG A 69 12.96 3.33 -1.40
CA ARG A 69 13.96 2.89 -0.43
C ARG A 69 15.18 3.75 -0.60
N PHE A 70 15.67 4.26 0.49
CA PHE A 70 16.89 5.03 0.56
C PHE A 70 18.07 4.10 0.89
N GLY A 71 19.26 4.48 0.49
CA GLY A 71 20.48 3.82 0.87
C GLY A 71 20.79 3.97 2.38
N PRO A 72 21.87 3.38 2.86
CA PRO A 72 22.25 3.41 4.26
C PRO A 72 22.67 4.82 4.68
N LEU A 73 22.17 5.28 5.83
CA LEU A 73 22.53 6.58 6.43
C LEU A 73 24.00 6.64 6.90
N LYS A 74 24.66 5.49 7.05
CA LYS A 74 26.03 5.39 7.58
C LYS A 74 27.07 6.14 6.74
N ASP A 75 26.81 6.29 5.43
CA ASP A 75 27.72 6.91 4.49
C ASP A 75 27.58 8.47 4.49
N GLY A 76 26.70 8.99 5.35
CA GLY A 76 26.55 10.41 5.65
C GLY A 76 26.27 11.28 4.43
N PHE A 77 26.97 12.40 4.33
CA PHE A 77 26.78 13.34 3.23
C PHE A 77 27.42 12.90 1.91
N ASP A 78 28.27 11.89 1.90
CA ASP A 78 28.91 11.38 0.67
C ASP A 78 27.89 10.76 -0.29
N THR A 79 26.79 10.22 0.26
CA THR A 79 25.63 9.70 -0.51
C THR A 79 24.38 10.53 -0.31
N PHE A 80 24.54 11.78 0.13
CA PHE A 80 23.44 12.66 0.52
C PHE A 80 22.42 11.96 1.43
N LEU A 81 22.91 11.35 2.53
CA LEU A 81 22.13 10.58 3.51
C LEU A 81 21.38 9.37 2.88
N GLY A 82 21.99 8.75 1.89
CA GLY A 82 21.42 7.59 1.18
C GLY A 82 20.42 7.93 0.08
N LEU A 83 20.21 9.21 -0.24
CA LEU A 83 19.29 9.63 -1.31
C LEU A 83 19.82 9.27 -2.70
N ASP A 84 21.14 9.33 -2.92
CA ASP A 84 21.76 9.00 -4.20
C ASP A 84 21.68 7.51 -4.56
N GLU A 85 21.51 6.66 -3.56
CA GLU A 85 21.34 5.21 -3.71
C GLU A 85 19.88 4.76 -3.63
N ALA A 86 18.95 5.68 -3.85
CA ALA A 86 17.54 5.39 -3.72
C ALA A 86 17.03 4.43 -4.81
N SER A 87 16.26 3.45 -4.41
CA SER A 87 15.56 2.54 -5.32
C SER A 87 14.05 2.70 -5.24
N THR A 88 13.39 2.60 -6.40
CA THR A 88 11.94 2.72 -6.51
C THR A 88 11.36 1.40 -6.97
N LYS A 89 10.29 0.96 -6.30
CA LYS A 89 9.48 -0.18 -6.70
C LYS A 89 8.07 0.29 -7.01
N ILE A 90 7.60 0.00 -8.22
CA ILE A 90 6.22 0.23 -8.65
C ILE A 90 5.52 -1.12 -8.64
N GLN A 91 4.38 -1.21 -7.99
CA GLN A 91 3.58 -2.42 -7.88
C GLN A 91 2.13 -2.11 -8.24
N LEU A 92 1.57 -2.90 -9.14
CA LEU A 92 0.15 -2.94 -9.46
C LEU A 92 -0.45 -4.13 -8.72
N LEU A 93 -1.53 -3.90 -8.00
CA LEU A 93 -2.23 -4.92 -7.22
C LEU A 93 -3.70 -4.87 -7.59
N TYR A 94 -4.30 -6.03 -7.77
CA TYR A 94 -5.72 -6.18 -8.03
C TYR A 94 -6.29 -7.34 -7.21
N SER A 95 -7.47 -7.12 -6.62
CA SER A 95 -8.21 -8.13 -5.88
C SER A 95 -9.34 -8.70 -6.74
N PHE A 96 -9.16 -9.92 -7.25
CA PHE A 96 -10.12 -10.58 -8.13
C PHE A 96 -11.33 -11.08 -7.36
N TRP A 97 -11.10 -11.65 -6.18
CA TRP A 97 -12.12 -12.19 -5.30
C TRP A 97 -11.84 -11.77 -3.86
N GLU A 98 -12.86 -11.84 -3.02
CA GLU A 98 -12.65 -11.63 -1.60
C GLU A 98 -11.60 -12.59 -1.04
N GLY A 99 -10.58 -12.02 -0.42
CA GLY A 99 -9.46 -12.81 0.13
C GLY A 99 -8.45 -13.32 -0.89
N VAL A 100 -8.51 -12.93 -2.18
CA VAL A 100 -7.53 -13.31 -3.21
C VAL A 100 -7.09 -12.10 -3.99
N GLN A 101 -5.82 -11.75 -3.88
CA GLN A 101 -5.23 -10.65 -4.63
C GLN A 101 -3.93 -11.07 -5.32
N PHE A 102 -3.73 -10.49 -6.50
CA PHE A 102 -2.52 -10.65 -7.28
C PHE A 102 -1.83 -9.31 -7.48
N SER A 103 -0.52 -9.34 -7.65
CA SER A 103 0.21 -8.14 -7.99
C SER A 103 1.41 -8.43 -8.87
N ILE A 104 1.73 -7.46 -9.70
CA ILE A 104 2.97 -7.41 -10.48
C ILE A 104 3.76 -6.19 -10.04
N SER A 105 5.06 -6.28 -10.02
CA SER A 105 5.91 -5.16 -9.64
C SER A 105 7.21 -5.13 -10.40
N ARG A 106 7.73 -3.91 -10.57
CA ARG A 106 9.06 -3.66 -11.09
C ARG A 106 9.84 -2.80 -10.10
N GLU A 107 11.04 -3.25 -9.79
CA GLU A 107 11.98 -2.53 -8.92
C GLU A 107 13.16 -2.03 -9.76
N SER A 108 13.62 -0.79 -9.50
CA SER A 108 14.75 -0.20 -10.20
C SER A 108 16.06 -0.88 -9.82
N TYR A 109 16.18 -1.29 -8.55
CA TYR A 109 17.31 -2.07 -8.07
C TYR A 109 17.34 -3.44 -8.77
N ASN A 110 18.47 -3.76 -9.41
CA ASN A 110 18.65 -4.98 -10.21
C ASN A 110 17.59 -5.20 -11.31
N ARG A 111 16.79 -4.19 -11.66
CA ARG A 111 15.70 -4.29 -12.64
C ARG A 111 14.82 -5.51 -12.43
N THR A 112 14.49 -5.80 -11.17
CA THR A 112 13.74 -6.99 -10.79
C THR A 112 12.27 -6.85 -11.17
N LEU A 113 11.75 -7.85 -11.89
CA LEU A 113 10.32 -8.07 -12.09
C LEU A 113 9.84 -9.10 -11.08
N ALA A 114 8.68 -8.86 -10.47
CA ALA A 114 8.07 -9.79 -9.55
C ALA A 114 6.56 -9.94 -9.83
N ALA A 115 6.09 -11.18 -9.75
CA ALA A 115 4.68 -11.51 -9.67
C ALA A 115 4.39 -12.11 -8.30
N SER A 116 3.29 -11.72 -7.67
CA SER A 116 2.95 -12.23 -6.35
C SER A 116 1.45 -12.46 -6.19
N ALA A 117 1.12 -13.40 -5.33
CA ALA A 117 -0.22 -13.73 -4.91
C ALA A 117 -0.32 -13.68 -3.39
N LYS A 118 -1.44 -13.19 -2.88
CA LYS A 118 -1.78 -13.17 -1.46
C LYS A 118 -3.18 -13.72 -1.30
N ILE A 119 -3.33 -14.71 -0.44
CA ILE A 119 -4.57 -15.45 -0.27
C ILE A 119 -4.89 -15.53 1.23
N ARG A 120 -6.12 -15.18 1.60
CA ARG A 120 -6.64 -15.36 2.95
C ARG A 120 -7.04 -16.82 3.14
N LEU A 121 -6.42 -17.48 4.09
CA LEU A 121 -6.70 -18.87 4.44
C LEU A 121 -7.76 -18.97 5.54
N ALA A 122 -7.73 -18.04 6.50
CA ALA A 122 -8.72 -17.97 7.56
C ALA A 122 -8.96 -16.53 8.00
N ARG A 123 -10.21 -16.22 8.36
CA ARG A 123 -10.64 -14.94 8.89
C ARG A 123 -10.90 -15.08 10.38
N GLN A 124 -10.46 -14.11 11.15
CA GLN A 124 -10.77 -14.00 12.57
C GLN A 124 -12.29 -13.96 12.79
N SER A 125 -12.77 -14.75 13.71
CA SER A 125 -14.17 -14.82 14.14
C SER A 125 -14.24 -15.07 15.64
N LYS A 126 -15.45 -15.17 16.20
CA LYS A 126 -15.65 -15.51 17.61
C LYS A 126 -15.07 -16.89 17.95
N ASP A 127 -15.17 -17.84 17.02
CA ASP A 127 -14.74 -19.21 17.21
C ASP A 127 -13.29 -19.46 16.77
N PHE A 128 -12.74 -18.55 15.96
CA PHE A 128 -11.38 -18.64 15.44
C PHE A 128 -10.66 -17.29 15.57
N PRO A 129 -9.83 -17.09 16.61
CA PRO A 129 -9.29 -15.77 16.97
C PRO A 129 -8.09 -15.31 16.14
N VAL A 130 -7.83 -15.91 14.98
CA VAL A 130 -6.62 -15.63 14.17
C VAL A 130 -6.97 -15.31 12.72
N ASN A 131 -6.35 -14.26 12.17
CA ASN A 131 -6.30 -14.02 10.73
C ASN A 131 -5.08 -14.72 10.12
N LEU A 132 -5.29 -15.60 9.16
CA LEU A 132 -4.23 -16.32 8.47
C LEU A 132 -4.22 -15.97 6.99
N VAL A 133 -3.08 -15.47 6.52
CA VAL A 133 -2.87 -15.08 5.13
C VAL A 133 -1.57 -15.70 4.63
N THR A 134 -1.60 -16.28 3.44
CA THR A 134 -0.40 -16.74 2.73
C THR A 134 0.00 -15.73 1.67
N TYR A 135 1.31 -15.59 1.44
CA TYR A 135 1.89 -14.75 0.41
C TYR A 135 2.99 -15.49 -0.32
N ALA A 136 2.91 -15.52 -1.64
CA ALA A 136 3.93 -16.09 -2.50
C ALA A 136 4.38 -15.06 -3.53
N THR A 137 5.67 -15.06 -3.87
CA THR A 137 6.24 -14.20 -4.90
C THR A 137 7.26 -14.94 -5.72
N VAL A 138 7.26 -14.67 -7.03
CA VAL A 138 8.28 -15.11 -7.97
C VAL A 138 8.98 -13.89 -8.51
N ASN A 139 10.30 -13.85 -8.41
CA ASN A 139 11.13 -12.73 -8.80
C ASN A 139 12.04 -13.15 -9.97
N ARG A 140 12.14 -12.27 -10.97
CA ARG A 140 13.12 -12.40 -12.05
C ARG A 140 14.01 -11.18 -12.07
N ASN A 141 15.30 -11.38 -11.85
CA ASN A 141 16.31 -10.35 -12.02
C ASN A 141 16.69 -10.28 -13.50
N THR A 142 16.56 -9.08 -14.10
CA THR A 142 16.86 -8.86 -15.53
C THR A 142 18.28 -8.30 -15.77
N LEU A 143 19.07 -8.12 -14.70
CA LEU A 143 20.49 -7.74 -14.78
C LEU A 143 21.43 -8.95 -14.62
N ILE A 144 20.90 -10.16 -14.51
CA ILE A 144 21.76 -11.36 -14.56
C ILE A 144 22.40 -11.36 -15.95
N ASP A 145 23.70 -11.16 -15.97
CA ASP A 145 24.49 -11.17 -17.20
C ASP A 145 24.42 -12.56 -17.80
N GLU A 146 23.93 -12.65 -19.03
CA GLU A 146 23.81 -13.92 -19.79
C GLU A 146 25.14 -14.62 -19.95
N THR A 147 26.25 -13.92 -19.71
CA THR A 147 27.60 -14.48 -19.78
C THR A 147 27.97 -15.36 -18.60
N ILE A 148 27.32 -15.17 -17.43
CA ILE A 148 27.64 -15.90 -16.19
C ILE A 148 26.86 -17.24 -16.11
N PHE A 149 25.65 -17.29 -16.69
CA PHE A 149 24.82 -18.49 -16.69
C PHE A 149 24.22 -18.77 -18.07
N PRO A 150 25.02 -19.26 -19.02
CA PRO A 150 24.55 -19.56 -20.38
C PRO A 150 23.53 -20.70 -20.44
N GLU A 151 23.42 -21.51 -19.40
CA GLU A 151 22.53 -22.67 -19.33
C GLU A 151 21.07 -22.34 -18.99
N LEU A 152 20.76 -21.11 -18.63
CA LEU A 152 19.39 -20.67 -18.31
C LEU A 152 18.58 -20.19 -19.54
N LYS A 153 19.12 -20.42 -20.76
CA LYS A 153 18.41 -20.25 -22.02
C LYS A 153 17.65 -21.52 -22.36
N SER A 154 16.46 -21.67 -21.83
CA SER A 154 15.47 -22.61 -22.37
C SER A 154 14.08 -22.02 -22.29
#